data_454a31bc6b7cfaf91c424e3efb95fbb4
#
_entry.id   454a31bc6b7cfaf91c424e3efb95fbb4
#
_cell.length_a   1.000
_cell.length_b   1.000
_cell.length_c   1.000
_cell.angle_alpha   90.00
_cell.angle_beta   90.00
_cell.angle_gamma   90.00
#
_symmetry.space_group_name_H-M   'P 1'
#
loop_
_entity.id
_entity.type
_entity.pdbx_description
1 polymer ?
#
loop_
_entity_poly.entity_id
_entity_poly.type
_entity_poly.pdbx_seq_one_letter_code
_entity_poly.pdbx_strand_id
1 'polypeptide(L)'
;MINAVAEDAAGNASGPASTTVDSVAPSAPLLSISADGALLTGTAEPNSQVRIVVNGDTANPITVTVDGAGNFSLPFAPPLITGELIAGVAVDAAGNVSGPATINAPDLAPPTISVPEAADTWINAAEIGDGIQVDVTVRPTMQVGQVVTVKFAGQNGYEAEVSHTLTAGDIAAGNLTLTLTPPGGMGPFPEGASTVTADINGGTASTPVPFTIDTIPPATPVLSLVGNILTISAEPGTELTVTVDVGGVTATATVTADNSGLASLNLLTDLDIDFSWDQLLNAQVSVVGRDPAGNPSNTASIGIGTSIEQPVTIGNFGLDVSLNPLNPRFGFSGTTEPNSSVVIRVITPALNVELLPIQADSSGNFSLNLLSPTILTQLGLNITDILNLGSQISFNLVSTDSNGNDSAAYGITLTPNGLSLNIGQIDVNGTSGDDVLSGANGSSEHINGGDGSDLIFNVGTGDHVVAGNGNDTIQITATDFVSIDGGAGFDTLVLANGIDLDYNAVGVGTLSNLERIDLGKGDSGSVLTLTAAEVDAITDANNTLQITGENNDTLNVVGAVNTGTTQLINGITYDVYTFGSTTLLIEDNTVQVVV
;
A
#
# COMPACT_ATOMS: atom_id res chain seq x y z
N MET A 1 -66.35 -57.87 28.01
CA MET A 1 -67.23 -58.68 27.13
C MET A 1 -68.64 -58.15 27.25
N ILE A 2 -69.30 -57.77 26.17
CA ILE A 2 -70.68 -57.36 26.10
C ILE A 2 -71.45 -58.51 25.42
N ASN A 3 -72.52 -58.98 26.09
CA ASN A 3 -73.36 -60.02 25.55
C ASN A 3 -74.73 -59.42 25.19
N ALA A 4 -75.24 -59.70 24.04
CA ALA A 4 -76.57 -59.29 23.61
C ALA A 4 -77.38 -60.54 23.22
N VAL A 5 -78.63 -60.59 23.62
CA VAL A 5 -79.62 -61.58 23.23
C VAL A 5 -80.78 -60.83 22.71
N ALA A 6 -81.28 -61.16 21.55
CA ALA A 6 -82.53 -60.63 21.00
C ALA A 6 -83.69 -61.51 21.44
N GLU A 7 -84.80 -60.96 21.86
CA GLU A 7 -86.04 -61.64 22.21
C GLU A 7 -87.16 -61.20 21.31
N ASP A 8 -87.92 -62.13 20.76
CA ASP A 8 -89.07 -61.85 19.92
C ASP A 8 -90.36 -61.54 20.76
N ALA A 9 -91.40 -61.08 20.16
CA ALA A 9 -92.66 -60.73 20.84
C ALA A 9 -93.39 -61.95 21.51
N ALA A 10 -92.91 -63.19 21.28
CA ALA A 10 -93.44 -64.41 21.87
C ALA A 10 -92.51 -64.89 23.02
N GLY A 11 -91.46 -64.17 23.34
CA GLY A 11 -90.58 -64.50 24.47
C GLY A 11 -89.45 -65.47 24.05
N ASN A 12 -89.22 -65.75 22.78
CA ASN A 12 -88.14 -66.61 22.32
C ASN A 12 -86.81 -65.82 22.25
N ALA A 13 -85.86 -66.25 23.00
CA ALA A 13 -84.50 -65.61 23.01
C ALA A 13 -83.58 -66.24 21.91
N SER A 14 -82.88 -65.38 21.20
CA SER A 14 -81.79 -65.83 20.31
C SER A 14 -80.62 -66.40 21.13
N GLY A 15 -79.72 -67.14 20.43
CA GLY A 15 -78.43 -67.44 21.02
C GLY A 15 -77.68 -66.18 21.36
N PRO A 16 -76.89 -66.13 22.42
CA PRO A 16 -76.13 -64.95 22.80
C PRO A 16 -75.06 -64.60 21.75
N ALA A 17 -75.08 -63.36 21.28
CA ALA A 17 -73.96 -62.78 20.57
C ALA A 17 -73.05 -62.07 21.58
N SER A 18 -71.77 -62.35 21.58
CA SER A 18 -70.79 -61.72 22.49
C SER A 18 -69.74 -60.98 21.69
N THR A 19 -69.40 -59.79 22.18
CA THR A 19 -68.26 -59.06 21.71
C THR A 19 -67.38 -58.66 22.89
N THR A 20 -66.10 -58.65 22.70
CA THR A 20 -65.13 -58.09 23.68
C THR A 20 -64.90 -56.62 23.39
N VAL A 21 -64.98 -55.81 24.40
CA VAL A 21 -64.54 -54.42 24.32
C VAL A 21 -63.06 -54.39 24.65
N ASP A 22 -62.27 -53.93 23.72
CA ASP A 22 -60.83 -53.62 23.95
C ASP A 22 -60.73 -52.11 24.17
N SER A 23 -60.17 -51.68 25.30
CA SER A 23 -59.96 -50.29 25.70
C SER A 23 -58.49 -50.06 26.08
N VAL A 24 -57.63 -51.01 25.81
CA VAL A 24 -56.21 -50.95 26.13
C VAL A 24 -55.47 -50.46 24.90
N ALA A 25 -54.87 -49.28 25.01
CA ALA A 25 -54.04 -48.74 23.92
C ALA A 25 -52.76 -49.56 23.75
N PRO A 26 -52.33 -49.76 22.50
CA PRO A 26 -51.04 -50.43 22.25
C PRO A 26 -49.87 -49.60 22.79
N SER A 27 -48.72 -50.25 22.93
CA SER A 27 -47.48 -49.55 23.21
C SER A 27 -47.06 -48.65 22.03
N ALA A 28 -46.35 -47.55 22.37
CA ALA A 28 -45.78 -46.68 21.32
C ALA A 28 -44.86 -47.49 20.41
N PRO A 29 -44.87 -47.26 19.07
CA PRO A 29 -44.00 -47.98 18.17
C PRO A 29 -42.52 -47.66 18.38
N LEU A 30 -41.62 -48.59 18.09
CA LEU A 30 -40.21 -48.31 17.94
C LEU A 30 -39.96 -47.93 16.48
N LEU A 31 -39.24 -46.82 16.26
CA LEU A 31 -38.93 -46.28 14.92
C LEU A 31 -37.42 -46.34 14.65
N SER A 32 -37.02 -46.69 13.44
CA SER A 32 -35.65 -46.68 12.96
C SER A 32 -35.66 -46.23 11.50
N ILE A 33 -34.86 -45.22 11.14
CA ILE A 33 -34.71 -44.73 9.75
C ILE A 33 -33.35 -45.14 9.21
N SER A 34 -33.28 -45.53 7.93
CA SER A 34 -32.00 -45.84 7.26
C SER A 34 -31.11 -44.60 7.15
N ALA A 35 -29.79 -44.81 7.08
CA ALA A 35 -28.78 -43.74 7.01
C ALA A 35 -28.91 -42.83 5.76
N ASP A 36 -29.56 -43.31 4.72
CA ASP A 36 -29.88 -42.56 3.48
C ASP A 36 -31.28 -41.91 3.50
N GLY A 37 -32.03 -42.05 4.62
CA GLY A 37 -33.37 -41.53 4.75
C GLY A 37 -34.44 -42.18 3.90
N ALA A 38 -34.12 -43.28 3.21
CA ALA A 38 -35.02 -43.90 2.23
C ALA A 38 -36.01 -44.88 2.84
N LEU A 39 -35.72 -45.48 3.99
CA LEU A 39 -36.53 -46.55 4.57
C LEU A 39 -36.76 -46.35 6.10
N LEU A 40 -38.01 -46.15 6.49
CA LEU A 40 -38.42 -46.26 7.89
C LEU A 40 -38.82 -47.71 8.23
N THR A 41 -38.21 -48.25 9.24
CA THR A 41 -38.56 -49.56 9.79
C THR A 41 -38.94 -49.43 11.26
N GLY A 42 -39.62 -50.42 11.81
CA GLY A 42 -39.94 -50.36 13.23
C GLY A 42 -40.72 -51.59 13.70
N THR A 43 -41.04 -51.56 15.00
CA THR A 43 -41.88 -52.59 15.59
C THR A 43 -43.05 -51.94 16.35
N ALA A 44 -44.19 -52.64 16.34
CA ALA A 44 -45.38 -52.25 17.09
C ALA A 44 -46.19 -53.52 17.43
N GLU A 45 -47.38 -53.37 18.00
CA GLU A 45 -48.25 -54.48 18.30
C GLU A 45 -48.61 -55.27 17.05
N PRO A 46 -48.44 -56.61 17.05
CA PRO A 46 -48.72 -57.44 15.87
C PRO A 46 -50.15 -57.23 15.31
N ASN A 47 -50.25 -57.09 13.98
CA ASN A 47 -51.48 -56.86 13.24
C ASN A 47 -52.15 -55.50 13.53
N SER A 48 -51.47 -54.57 14.23
CA SER A 48 -51.91 -53.17 14.35
C SER A 48 -51.59 -52.34 13.12
N GLN A 49 -51.95 -51.05 13.11
CA GLN A 49 -51.52 -50.06 12.12
C GLN A 49 -50.65 -49.06 12.80
N VAL A 50 -49.58 -48.60 12.12
CA VAL A 50 -48.80 -47.46 12.55
C VAL A 50 -49.11 -46.27 11.63
N ARG A 51 -49.56 -45.17 12.26
CA ARG A 51 -49.84 -43.91 11.55
C ARG A 51 -48.62 -43.03 11.73
N ILE A 52 -47.99 -42.67 10.62
CA ILE A 52 -46.78 -41.84 10.53
C ILE A 52 -47.12 -40.46 10.07
N VAL A 53 -46.56 -39.44 10.74
CA VAL A 53 -46.68 -38.02 10.39
C VAL A 53 -45.23 -37.47 10.24
N VAL A 54 -44.95 -36.79 9.14
CA VAL A 54 -43.64 -36.17 8.85
C VAL A 54 -43.78 -34.66 9.02
N ASN A 55 -42.89 -34.01 9.76
CA ASN A 55 -42.87 -32.56 10.04
C ASN A 55 -44.19 -32.00 10.57
N GLY A 56 -44.99 -32.85 11.29
CA GLY A 56 -46.25 -32.45 11.88
C GLY A 56 -47.42 -32.33 10.90
N ASP A 57 -47.28 -32.81 9.66
CA ASP A 57 -48.40 -32.83 8.68
C ASP A 57 -49.47 -33.87 9.07
N THR A 58 -50.35 -33.49 10.00
CA THR A 58 -51.48 -34.32 10.46
C THR A 58 -52.60 -34.41 9.44
N ALA A 59 -52.57 -33.59 8.39
CA ALA A 59 -53.61 -33.62 7.32
C ALA A 59 -53.40 -34.81 6.37
N ASN A 60 -52.13 -35.25 6.22
CA ASN A 60 -51.76 -36.33 5.29
C ASN A 60 -50.95 -37.44 6.01
N PRO A 61 -51.49 -38.13 7.03
CA PRO A 61 -50.77 -39.19 7.72
C PRO A 61 -50.59 -40.42 6.80
N ILE A 62 -49.43 -41.03 6.86
CA ILE A 62 -49.14 -42.26 6.17
C ILE A 62 -49.44 -43.43 7.08
N THR A 63 -50.24 -44.38 6.66
CA THR A 63 -50.58 -45.56 7.45
C THR A 63 -49.88 -46.81 6.90
N VAL A 64 -49.18 -47.53 7.77
CA VAL A 64 -48.53 -48.81 7.44
C VAL A 64 -49.04 -49.93 8.35
N THR A 65 -49.22 -51.11 7.78
CA THR A 65 -49.71 -52.29 8.53
C THR A 65 -48.52 -53.02 9.17
N VAL A 66 -48.69 -53.43 10.43
CA VAL A 66 -47.72 -54.20 11.18
C VAL A 66 -48.00 -55.68 10.89
N ASP A 67 -46.97 -56.43 10.59
CA ASP A 67 -47.06 -57.89 10.33
C ASP A 67 -47.35 -58.69 11.58
N GLY A 68 -47.60 -60.02 11.42
CA GLY A 68 -47.87 -60.89 12.53
C GLY A 68 -46.68 -61.15 13.47
N ALA A 69 -45.49 -60.70 13.10
CA ALA A 69 -44.29 -60.72 13.97
C ALA A 69 -44.05 -59.39 14.66
N GLY A 70 -44.90 -58.36 14.40
CA GLY A 70 -44.81 -57.06 15.01
C GLY A 70 -43.88 -56.08 14.24
N ASN A 71 -43.47 -56.36 13.00
CA ASN A 71 -42.59 -55.50 12.21
C ASN A 71 -43.38 -54.70 11.17
N PHE A 72 -42.87 -53.49 10.82
CA PHE A 72 -43.35 -52.72 9.70
C PHE A 72 -42.19 -52.06 8.92
N SER A 73 -42.44 -51.69 7.69
CA SER A 73 -41.50 -50.93 6.86
C SER A 73 -42.22 -49.97 5.94
N LEU A 74 -41.69 -48.78 5.77
CA LEU A 74 -42.23 -47.70 4.95
C LEU A 74 -41.12 -47.05 4.13
N PRO A 75 -41.09 -47.23 2.80
CA PRO A 75 -40.16 -46.53 1.94
C PRO A 75 -40.57 -45.08 1.73
N PHE A 76 -39.59 -44.16 1.68
CA PHE A 76 -39.79 -42.76 1.28
C PHE A 76 -39.19 -42.53 -0.12
N ALA A 77 -39.96 -41.90 -1.00
CA ALA A 77 -39.51 -41.48 -2.32
C ALA A 77 -40.10 -40.07 -2.65
N PRO A 78 -39.29 -39.01 -2.62
CA PRO A 78 -37.86 -38.97 -2.33
C PRO A 78 -37.49 -39.34 -0.87
N PRO A 79 -36.23 -39.74 -0.60
CA PRO A 79 -35.75 -39.96 0.77
C PRO A 79 -35.87 -38.70 1.63
N LEU A 80 -36.07 -38.88 2.93
CA LEU A 80 -36.05 -37.83 3.94
C LEU A 80 -34.61 -37.57 4.34
N ILE A 81 -34.04 -36.40 3.94
CA ILE A 81 -32.60 -36.10 4.08
C ILE A 81 -32.29 -34.71 4.64
N THR A 82 -33.32 -34.02 5.19
CA THR A 82 -33.13 -32.67 5.75
C THR A 82 -33.45 -32.60 7.24
N GLY A 83 -33.36 -33.72 7.94
CA GLY A 83 -33.61 -33.81 9.37
C GLY A 83 -35.10 -33.79 9.75
N GLU A 84 -35.98 -34.21 8.83
CA GLU A 84 -37.42 -34.23 9.04
C GLU A 84 -37.78 -34.98 10.31
N LEU A 85 -38.69 -34.40 11.13
CA LEU A 85 -39.23 -35.06 12.31
C LEU A 85 -40.29 -36.08 11.90
N ILE A 86 -40.07 -37.35 12.19
CA ILE A 86 -41.01 -38.45 11.95
C ILE A 86 -41.67 -38.80 13.28
N ALA A 87 -42.97 -38.69 13.38
CA ALA A 87 -43.77 -39.11 14.53
C ALA A 87 -44.70 -40.28 14.15
N GLY A 88 -44.74 -41.32 14.98
CA GLY A 88 -45.58 -42.47 14.78
C GLY A 88 -46.44 -42.79 15.98
N VAL A 89 -47.67 -43.24 15.76
CA VAL A 89 -48.55 -43.82 16.78
C VAL A 89 -49.10 -45.16 16.29
N ALA A 90 -49.16 -46.12 17.13
CA ALA A 90 -49.77 -47.42 16.85
C ALA A 90 -51.29 -47.33 17.10
N VAL A 91 -52.06 -47.99 16.26
CA VAL A 91 -53.54 -48.09 16.35
C VAL A 91 -53.93 -49.56 16.26
N ASP A 92 -54.55 -50.11 17.29
CA ASP A 92 -55.01 -51.49 17.33
C ASP A 92 -56.29 -51.72 16.49
N ALA A 93 -56.74 -52.95 16.41
CA ALA A 93 -57.95 -53.34 15.68
C ALA A 93 -59.26 -52.76 16.30
N ALA A 94 -59.22 -52.37 17.57
CA ALA A 94 -60.35 -51.74 18.27
C ALA A 94 -60.38 -50.22 18.10
N GLY A 95 -59.31 -49.62 17.56
CA GLY A 95 -59.15 -48.18 17.33
C GLY A 95 -58.50 -47.42 18.50
N ASN A 96 -57.94 -48.10 19.50
CA ASN A 96 -57.19 -47.45 20.59
C ASN A 96 -55.83 -47.00 20.05
N VAL A 97 -55.38 -45.78 20.43
CA VAL A 97 -54.17 -45.12 19.91
C VAL A 97 -53.10 -45.06 20.99
N SER A 98 -51.89 -45.43 20.68
CA SER A 98 -50.71 -45.35 21.55
C SER A 98 -50.27 -43.92 21.77
N GLY A 99 -49.35 -43.76 22.76
CA GLY A 99 -48.48 -42.56 22.81
C GLY A 99 -47.63 -42.43 21.55
N PRO A 100 -47.19 -41.20 21.22
CA PRO A 100 -46.32 -40.98 20.07
C PRO A 100 -44.88 -41.44 20.34
N ALA A 101 -44.26 -42.01 19.30
CA ALA A 101 -42.81 -42.14 19.20
C ALA A 101 -42.29 -41.18 18.14
N THR A 102 -41.06 -40.67 18.29
CA THR A 102 -40.44 -39.74 17.36
C THR A 102 -39.00 -40.13 17.03
N ILE A 103 -38.60 -39.88 15.81
CA ILE A 103 -37.21 -40.00 15.33
C ILE A 103 -36.98 -38.93 14.27
N ASN A 104 -35.75 -38.39 14.18
CA ASN A 104 -35.40 -37.51 13.09
C ASN A 104 -34.78 -38.29 11.91
N ALA A 105 -35.13 -37.92 10.69
CA ALA A 105 -34.42 -38.37 9.49
C ALA A 105 -32.98 -37.83 9.51
N PRO A 106 -32.05 -38.49 8.77
CA PRO A 106 -30.70 -37.93 8.64
C PRO A 106 -30.73 -36.57 7.93
N ASP A 107 -29.89 -35.61 8.36
CA ASP A 107 -29.68 -34.36 7.64
C ASP A 107 -28.44 -34.52 6.74
N LEU A 108 -28.69 -34.82 5.46
CA LEU A 108 -27.69 -34.98 4.41
C LEU A 108 -27.69 -33.80 3.43
N ALA A 109 -28.40 -32.72 3.76
CA ALA A 109 -28.39 -31.51 2.93
C ALA A 109 -26.96 -30.97 2.82
N PRO A 110 -26.58 -30.35 1.69
CA PRO A 110 -25.26 -29.77 1.53
C PRO A 110 -24.88 -28.85 2.69
N PRO A 111 -23.69 -29.00 3.30
CA PRO A 111 -23.26 -28.09 4.36
C PRO A 111 -22.92 -26.72 3.81
N THR A 112 -23.00 -25.69 4.65
CA THR A 112 -22.41 -24.38 4.35
C THR A 112 -20.96 -24.39 4.81
N ILE A 113 -20.06 -23.90 3.96
CA ILE A 113 -18.63 -23.83 4.24
C ILE A 113 -18.06 -22.45 3.95
N SER A 114 -16.97 -22.11 4.62
CA SER A 114 -16.11 -20.97 4.29
C SER A 114 -14.65 -21.35 4.47
N VAL A 115 -13.76 -20.61 3.79
CA VAL A 115 -12.31 -20.75 3.89
C VAL A 115 -11.80 -19.41 4.38
N PRO A 116 -11.50 -19.26 5.70
CA PRO A 116 -11.13 -17.97 6.29
C PRO A 116 -9.90 -17.34 5.65
N GLU A 117 -8.87 -18.14 5.32
CA GLU A 117 -7.64 -17.66 4.68
C GLU A 117 -7.89 -17.10 3.26
N ALA A 118 -8.95 -17.53 2.60
CA ALA A 118 -9.33 -17.06 1.27
C ALA A 118 -10.38 -15.93 1.31
N ALA A 119 -10.43 -15.13 2.38
CA ALA A 119 -11.39 -14.05 2.53
C ALA A 119 -11.24 -12.95 1.46
N ASP A 120 -10.04 -12.72 0.97
CA ASP A 120 -9.68 -11.85 -0.15
C ASP A 120 -9.64 -12.56 -1.50
N THR A 121 -10.00 -13.85 -1.55
CA THR A 121 -9.94 -14.74 -2.71
C THR A 121 -8.55 -15.30 -3.06
N TRP A 122 -7.54 -15.03 -2.24
CA TRP A 122 -6.19 -15.56 -2.37
C TRP A 122 -5.79 -16.37 -1.14
N ILE A 123 -4.83 -17.28 -1.30
CA ILE A 123 -4.10 -17.94 -0.22
C ILE A 123 -2.63 -17.84 -0.54
N ASN A 124 -1.88 -17.14 0.29
CA ASN A 124 -0.45 -16.89 0.13
C ASN A 124 0.44 -17.89 0.89
N ALA A 125 1.77 -17.72 0.78
CA ALA A 125 2.74 -18.60 1.42
C ALA A 125 2.65 -18.64 2.96
N ALA A 126 2.25 -17.54 3.60
CA ALA A 126 2.12 -17.48 5.04
C ALA A 126 0.86 -18.18 5.55
N GLU A 127 -0.24 -18.02 4.82
CA GLU A 127 -1.55 -18.58 5.17
C GLU A 127 -1.62 -20.09 4.97
N ILE A 128 -0.98 -20.62 3.90
CA ILE A 128 -1.00 -22.06 3.61
C ILE A 128 -0.09 -22.89 4.53
N GLY A 129 0.72 -22.22 5.36
CA GLY A 129 1.81 -22.85 6.13
C GLY A 129 1.35 -23.95 7.11
N ASP A 130 0.16 -23.84 7.67
CA ASP A 130 -0.46 -24.80 8.59
C ASP A 130 -1.60 -25.62 7.93
N GLY A 131 -1.77 -25.50 6.60
CA GLY A 131 -2.82 -26.12 5.80
C GLY A 131 -3.98 -25.16 5.54
N ILE A 132 -4.97 -25.60 4.75
CA ILE A 132 -6.15 -24.78 4.42
C ILE A 132 -7.24 -25.06 5.44
N GLN A 133 -7.63 -24.06 6.20
CA GLN A 133 -8.71 -24.15 7.19
C GLN A 133 -10.06 -24.06 6.49
N VAL A 134 -10.98 -24.95 6.81
CA VAL A 134 -12.34 -24.95 6.28
C VAL A 134 -13.33 -24.99 7.43
N ASP A 135 -14.07 -23.91 7.58
CA ASP A 135 -15.15 -23.84 8.54
C ASP A 135 -16.43 -24.44 7.94
N VAL A 136 -17.02 -25.40 8.64
CA VAL A 136 -18.23 -26.08 8.25
C VAL A 136 -19.33 -25.78 9.27
N THR A 137 -20.46 -25.27 8.82
CA THR A 137 -21.63 -25.06 9.69
C THR A 137 -22.29 -26.39 10.00
N VAL A 138 -22.34 -26.74 11.30
CA VAL A 138 -22.99 -27.94 11.82
C VAL A 138 -24.41 -27.57 12.27
N ARG A 139 -25.42 -28.12 11.57
CA ARG A 139 -26.83 -27.84 11.90
C ARG A 139 -27.31 -28.69 13.08
N PRO A 140 -28.24 -28.18 13.91
CA PRO A 140 -28.82 -28.96 15.01
C PRO A 140 -29.59 -30.22 14.58
N THR A 141 -29.95 -30.32 13.30
CA THR A 141 -30.64 -31.46 12.69
C THR A 141 -29.69 -32.59 12.28
N MET A 142 -28.38 -32.30 12.22
CA MET A 142 -27.38 -33.33 11.97
C MET A 142 -27.28 -34.32 13.13
N GLN A 143 -26.80 -35.51 12.88
CA GLN A 143 -26.76 -36.60 13.86
C GLN A 143 -25.31 -37.00 14.20
N VAL A 144 -25.12 -37.39 15.44
CA VAL A 144 -23.86 -38.02 15.88
C VAL A 144 -23.56 -39.25 15.01
N GLY A 145 -22.33 -39.37 14.54
CA GLY A 145 -21.89 -40.46 13.67
C GLY A 145 -21.99 -40.17 12.18
N GLN A 146 -22.62 -39.07 11.76
CA GLN A 146 -22.50 -38.62 10.36
C GLN A 146 -21.07 -38.17 10.07
N VAL A 147 -20.61 -38.38 8.84
CA VAL A 147 -19.25 -38.02 8.39
C VAL A 147 -19.32 -36.79 7.50
N VAL A 148 -18.68 -35.72 7.94
CA VAL A 148 -18.39 -34.53 7.10
C VAL A 148 -17.12 -34.81 6.34
N THR A 149 -17.13 -34.69 5.02
CA THR A 149 -15.94 -34.79 4.15
C THR A 149 -15.75 -33.48 3.42
N VAL A 150 -14.59 -32.83 3.62
CA VAL A 150 -14.15 -31.64 2.90
C VAL A 150 -13.19 -32.06 1.81
N LYS A 151 -13.37 -31.55 0.59
CA LYS A 151 -12.59 -31.89 -0.60
C LYS A 151 -12.02 -30.64 -1.24
N PHE A 152 -10.75 -30.69 -1.52
CA PHE A 152 -10.03 -29.69 -2.30
C PHE A 152 -9.85 -30.20 -3.72
N ALA A 153 -10.03 -29.32 -4.70
CA ALA A 153 -9.71 -29.57 -6.11
C ALA A 153 -8.87 -28.40 -6.65
N GLY A 154 -7.66 -28.70 -7.07
CA GLY A 154 -6.68 -27.75 -7.59
C GLY A 154 -6.32 -28.02 -9.05
N GLN A 155 -5.29 -27.32 -9.53
CA GLN A 155 -4.79 -27.47 -10.90
C GLN A 155 -4.28 -28.87 -11.19
N ASN A 156 -4.31 -29.28 -12.47
CA ASN A 156 -3.80 -30.55 -12.97
C ASN A 156 -4.40 -31.79 -12.30
N GLY A 157 -5.64 -31.69 -11.78
CA GLY A 157 -6.32 -32.82 -11.14
C GLY A 157 -5.77 -33.13 -9.74
N TYR A 158 -5.14 -32.18 -9.09
CA TYR A 158 -4.74 -32.31 -7.68
C TYR A 158 -5.97 -32.34 -6.78
N GLU A 159 -6.07 -33.34 -5.95
CA GLU A 159 -7.16 -33.53 -5.01
C GLU A 159 -6.61 -33.84 -3.62
N ALA A 160 -7.25 -33.26 -2.60
CA ALA A 160 -7.02 -33.57 -1.18
C ALA A 160 -8.37 -33.64 -0.47
N GLU A 161 -8.45 -34.47 0.56
CA GLU A 161 -9.67 -34.57 1.36
C GLU A 161 -9.34 -34.78 2.83
N VAL A 162 -10.25 -34.32 3.69
CA VAL A 162 -10.25 -34.59 5.12
C VAL A 162 -11.68 -34.92 5.55
N SER A 163 -11.82 -35.92 6.42
CA SER A 163 -13.12 -36.35 6.95
C SER A 163 -13.14 -36.29 8.46
N HIS A 164 -14.29 -35.95 9.02
CA HIS A 164 -14.54 -35.95 10.47
C HIS A 164 -15.90 -36.58 10.79
N THR A 165 -15.94 -37.44 11.78
CA THR A 165 -17.18 -38.01 12.30
C THR A 165 -17.77 -37.11 13.36
N LEU A 166 -18.98 -36.59 13.13
CA LEU A 166 -19.65 -35.67 14.04
C LEU A 166 -19.90 -36.30 15.42
N THR A 167 -19.54 -35.55 16.45
CA THR A 167 -19.79 -35.84 17.84
C THR A 167 -20.95 -34.98 18.38
N ALA A 168 -21.46 -35.29 19.55
CA ALA A 168 -22.44 -34.45 20.23
C ALA A 168 -21.89 -33.05 20.56
N GLY A 169 -20.57 -32.94 20.77
CA GLY A 169 -19.89 -31.66 20.99
C GLY A 169 -19.94 -30.78 19.75
N ASP A 170 -19.69 -31.34 18.55
CA ASP A 170 -19.71 -30.59 17.29
C ASP A 170 -21.11 -30.05 16.98
N ILE A 171 -22.15 -30.87 17.24
CA ILE A 171 -23.55 -30.46 17.03
C ILE A 171 -23.92 -29.34 18.03
N ALA A 172 -23.47 -29.44 19.26
CA ALA A 172 -23.73 -28.41 20.29
C ALA A 172 -22.95 -27.12 20.01
N ALA A 173 -21.75 -27.20 19.44
CA ALA A 173 -20.94 -26.04 19.03
C ALA A 173 -21.52 -25.31 17.80
N GLY A 174 -22.20 -26.04 16.91
CA GLY A 174 -22.80 -25.47 15.69
C GLY A 174 -21.81 -25.15 14.58
N ASN A 175 -20.51 -25.42 14.77
CA ASN A 175 -19.45 -25.25 13.78
C ASN A 175 -18.35 -26.31 13.99
N LEU A 176 -17.60 -26.54 12.92
CA LEU A 176 -16.47 -27.46 12.86
C LEU A 176 -15.43 -26.89 11.91
N THR A 177 -14.19 -26.73 12.37
CA THR A 177 -13.06 -26.36 11.49
C THR A 177 -12.27 -27.62 11.15
N LEU A 178 -12.06 -27.87 9.86
CA LEU A 178 -11.24 -28.96 9.33
C LEU A 178 -10.06 -28.38 8.57
N THR A 179 -8.88 -28.96 8.77
CA THR A 179 -7.65 -28.55 8.09
C THR A 179 -7.34 -29.53 6.95
N LEU A 180 -7.36 -29.02 5.73
CA LEU A 180 -6.84 -29.75 4.57
C LEU A 180 -5.32 -29.67 4.57
N THR A 181 -4.67 -30.79 4.38
CA THR A 181 -3.22 -30.91 4.23
C THR A 181 -2.88 -31.65 2.95
N PRO A 182 -1.72 -31.41 2.33
CA PRO A 182 -1.29 -32.18 1.18
C PRO A 182 -1.28 -33.68 1.47
N PRO A 183 -1.86 -34.52 0.59
CA PRO A 183 -1.87 -35.97 0.79
C PRO A 183 -0.45 -36.54 0.84
N GLY A 184 -0.23 -37.56 1.68
CA GLY A 184 1.09 -38.17 1.82
C GLY A 184 1.65 -38.68 0.48
N GLY A 185 2.84 -38.15 0.10
CA GLY A 185 3.52 -38.49 -1.15
C GLY A 185 3.18 -37.60 -2.34
N MET A 186 2.25 -36.67 -2.21
CA MET A 186 2.06 -35.53 -3.12
C MET A 186 2.87 -34.33 -2.65
N GLY A 187 3.22 -33.44 -3.56
CA GLY A 187 3.85 -32.16 -3.23
C GLY A 187 2.89 -31.19 -2.52
N PRO A 188 3.31 -29.94 -2.27
CA PRO A 188 2.44 -28.92 -1.70
C PRO A 188 1.19 -28.70 -2.57
N PHE A 189 0.24 -27.94 -2.06
CA PHE A 189 -0.91 -27.51 -2.86
C PHE A 189 -0.42 -26.77 -4.11
N PRO A 190 -1.03 -27.03 -5.29
CA PRO A 190 -0.58 -26.40 -6.53
C PRO A 190 -0.97 -24.94 -6.61
N GLU A 191 -0.13 -24.13 -7.24
CA GLU A 191 -0.42 -22.74 -7.59
C GLU A 191 -1.65 -22.63 -8.49
N GLY A 192 -2.39 -21.55 -8.36
CA GLY A 192 -3.50 -21.17 -9.23
C GLY A 192 -4.89 -21.47 -8.69
N ALA A 193 -5.88 -21.35 -9.58
CA ALA A 193 -7.28 -21.46 -9.22
C ALA A 193 -7.63 -22.82 -8.61
N SER A 194 -8.28 -22.78 -7.47
CA SER A 194 -8.65 -23.93 -6.65
C SER A 194 -10.06 -23.78 -6.09
N THR A 195 -10.64 -24.88 -5.64
CA THR A 195 -11.97 -24.86 -5.01
C THR A 195 -12.02 -25.85 -3.84
N VAL A 196 -12.87 -25.53 -2.87
CA VAL A 196 -13.21 -26.42 -1.76
C VAL A 196 -14.71 -26.69 -1.77
N THR A 197 -15.08 -27.95 -1.53
CA THR A 197 -16.47 -28.40 -1.33
C THR A 197 -16.54 -29.27 -0.08
N ALA A 198 -17.74 -29.47 0.45
CA ALA A 198 -17.96 -30.45 1.51
C ALA A 198 -19.27 -31.22 1.29
N ASP A 199 -19.31 -32.45 1.76
CA ASP A 199 -20.52 -33.27 1.77
C ASP A 199 -20.73 -33.95 3.13
N ILE A 200 -21.93 -34.49 3.32
CA ILE A 200 -22.32 -35.30 4.48
C ILE A 200 -22.57 -36.71 4.01
N ASN A 201 -21.84 -37.71 4.56
CA ASN A 201 -21.96 -39.12 4.22
C ASN A 201 -21.92 -39.43 2.71
N GLY A 202 -21.16 -38.64 1.92
CA GLY A 202 -21.10 -38.80 0.46
C GLY A 202 -22.35 -38.33 -0.29
N GLY A 203 -23.20 -37.51 0.37
CA GLY A 203 -24.39 -36.89 -0.24
C GLY A 203 -24.06 -35.77 -1.20
N THR A 204 -25.01 -34.89 -1.44
CA THR A 204 -24.81 -33.73 -2.33
C THR A 204 -23.76 -32.78 -1.73
N ALA A 205 -22.76 -32.43 -2.56
CA ALA A 205 -21.74 -31.48 -2.15
C ALA A 205 -22.29 -30.04 -2.01
N SER A 206 -21.63 -29.26 -1.17
CA SER A 206 -21.85 -27.81 -1.04
C SER A 206 -21.56 -27.07 -2.33
N THR A 207 -21.99 -25.81 -2.41
CA THR A 207 -21.47 -24.90 -3.43
C THR A 207 -19.96 -24.79 -3.30
N PRO A 208 -19.17 -24.90 -4.41
CA PRO A 208 -17.74 -24.70 -4.35
C PRO A 208 -17.37 -23.30 -3.87
N VAL A 209 -16.41 -23.20 -2.98
CA VAL A 209 -15.77 -21.93 -2.59
C VAL A 209 -14.51 -21.78 -3.44
N PRO A 210 -14.47 -20.84 -4.39
CA PRO A 210 -13.32 -20.63 -5.26
C PRO A 210 -12.31 -19.67 -4.60
N PHE A 211 -11.02 -19.92 -4.85
CA PHE A 211 -9.89 -19.04 -4.50
C PHE A 211 -8.69 -19.36 -5.39
N THR A 212 -7.66 -18.53 -5.29
CA THR A 212 -6.39 -18.76 -5.98
C THR A 212 -5.28 -18.95 -4.96
N ILE A 213 -4.46 -19.99 -5.14
CA ILE A 213 -3.23 -20.17 -4.36
C ILE A 213 -2.10 -19.51 -5.13
N ASP A 214 -1.38 -18.62 -4.46
CA ASP A 214 -0.15 -18.00 -4.93
C ASP A 214 0.83 -17.89 -3.77
N THR A 215 1.85 -18.73 -3.79
CA THR A 215 2.89 -18.77 -2.75
C THR A 215 4.22 -18.25 -3.25
N ILE A 216 4.27 -17.73 -4.47
CA ILE A 216 5.48 -17.29 -5.14
C ILE A 216 5.67 -15.80 -4.92
N PRO A 217 6.68 -15.39 -4.13
CA PRO A 217 6.95 -13.96 -3.96
C PRO A 217 7.26 -13.27 -5.30
N PRO A 218 6.88 -12.00 -5.47
CA PRO A 218 7.25 -11.24 -6.65
C PRO A 218 8.78 -11.02 -6.70
N ALA A 219 9.29 -10.74 -7.88
CA ALA A 219 10.70 -10.43 -8.08
C ALA A 219 11.11 -9.22 -7.22
N THR A 220 12.38 -9.22 -6.77
CA THR A 220 12.94 -8.06 -6.04
C THR A 220 12.85 -6.80 -6.91
N PRO A 221 12.27 -5.70 -6.42
CA PRO A 221 12.18 -4.45 -7.17
C PRO A 221 13.55 -3.94 -7.60
N VAL A 222 13.64 -3.30 -8.76
CA VAL A 222 14.85 -2.61 -9.23
C VAL A 222 14.66 -1.12 -9.03
N LEU A 223 15.60 -0.49 -8.33
CA LEU A 223 15.56 0.91 -7.96
C LEU A 223 16.49 1.73 -8.84
N SER A 224 16.03 2.89 -9.27
CA SER A 224 16.84 3.94 -9.90
C SER A 224 16.46 5.26 -9.26
N LEU A 225 17.45 6.02 -8.84
CA LEU A 225 17.26 7.33 -8.24
C LEU A 225 17.97 8.37 -9.11
N VAL A 226 17.21 9.37 -9.55
CA VAL A 226 17.75 10.52 -10.29
C VAL A 226 17.23 11.78 -9.60
N GLY A 227 18.13 12.59 -9.08
CA GLY A 227 17.76 13.69 -8.20
C GLY A 227 16.95 13.19 -7.00
N ASN A 228 15.76 13.73 -6.82
CA ASN A 228 14.81 13.34 -5.77
C ASN A 228 13.73 12.36 -6.27
N ILE A 229 13.78 11.93 -7.53
CA ILE A 229 12.81 11.01 -8.11
C ILE A 229 13.32 9.57 -8.02
N LEU A 230 12.66 8.78 -7.20
CA LEU A 230 12.85 7.33 -7.13
C LEU A 230 11.96 6.65 -8.16
N THR A 231 12.56 5.99 -9.13
CA THR A 231 11.86 5.12 -10.08
C THR A 231 12.03 3.66 -9.65
N ILE A 232 10.93 2.93 -9.59
CA ILE A 232 10.89 1.54 -9.15
C ILE A 232 10.34 0.69 -10.28
N SER A 233 11.09 -0.34 -10.68
CA SER A 233 10.61 -1.36 -11.62
C SER A 233 10.29 -2.63 -10.85
N ALA A 234 9.06 -3.12 -10.98
CA ALA A 234 8.54 -4.31 -10.30
C ALA A 234 7.55 -5.05 -11.22
N GLU A 235 6.95 -6.11 -10.74
CA GLU A 235 5.85 -6.77 -11.46
C GLU A 235 4.61 -5.88 -11.51
N PRO A 236 3.87 -5.84 -12.63
CA PRO A 236 2.65 -5.04 -12.74
C PRO A 236 1.63 -5.36 -11.65
N GLY A 237 1.10 -4.31 -11.00
CA GLY A 237 0.11 -4.45 -9.94
C GLY A 237 0.69 -4.74 -8.55
N THR A 238 2.02 -4.87 -8.42
CA THR A 238 2.69 -5.03 -7.12
C THR A 238 2.50 -3.76 -6.28
N GLU A 239 2.08 -3.91 -5.04
CA GLU A 239 2.08 -2.85 -4.04
C GLU A 239 3.49 -2.70 -3.47
N LEU A 240 4.07 -1.51 -3.56
CA LEU A 240 5.43 -1.20 -3.19
C LEU A 240 5.45 -0.33 -1.94
N THR A 241 5.98 -0.85 -0.84
CA THR A 241 6.26 -0.07 0.37
C THR A 241 7.67 0.47 0.29
N VAL A 242 7.79 1.78 0.17
CA VAL A 242 9.05 2.53 0.17
C VAL A 242 9.30 3.02 1.59
N THR A 243 10.47 2.72 2.14
CA THR A 243 10.91 3.19 3.45
C THR A 243 12.20 3.96 3.29
N VAL A 244 12.23 5.20 3.76
CA VAL A 244 13.44 6.01 3.86
C VAL A 244 13.87 6.03 5.32
N ASP A 245 15.14 5.69 5.58
CA ASP A 245 15.74 5.68 6.91
C ASP A 245 16.90 6.68 6.96
N VAL A 246 16.80 7.64 7.87
CA VAL A 246 17.85 8.61 8.18
C VAL A 246 18.26 8.45 9.63
N GLY A 247 19.36 7.76 9.85
CA GLY A 247 19.92 7.60 11.20
C GLY A 247 18.98 6.94 12.21
N GLY A 248 18.06 6.08 11.75
CA GLY A 248 17.08 5.38 12.60
C GLY A 248 15.72 6.08 12.69
N VAL A 249 15.53 7.22 12.07
CA VAL A 249 14.21 7.84 11.84
C VAL A 249 13.72 7.38 10.47
N THR A 250 12.53 6.79 10.42
CA THR A 250 11.99 6.20 9.19
C THR A 250 10.69 6.85 8.78
N ALA A 251 10.53 7.01 7.47
CA ALA A 251 9.24 7.32 6.87
C ALA A 251 8.90 6.32 5.77
N THR A 252 7.62 6.16 5.51
CA THR A 252 7.12 5.17 4.57
C THR A 252 6.06 5.78 3.65
N ALA A 253 6.14 5.42 2.37
CA ALA A 253 5.07 5.65 1.41
C ALA A 253 4.72 4.34 0.71
N THR A 254 3.49 4.25 0.22
CA THR A 254 3.03 3.10 -0.55
C THR A 254 2.63 3.56 -1.94
N VAL A 255 3.18 2.91 -2.96
CA VAL A 255 2.85 3.15 -4.37
C VAL A 255 2.57 1.82 -5.06
N THR A 256 1.84 1.83 -6.17
CA THR A 256 1.55 0.61 -6.93
C THR A 256 2.23 0.67 -8.29
N ALA A 257 2.92 -0.40 -8.67
CA ALA A 257 3.48 -0.52 -10.02
C ALA A 257 2.35 -0.56 -11.06
N ASP A 258 2.48 0.26 -12.09
CA ASP A 258 1.50 0.36 -13.16
C ASP A 258 1.49 -0.89 -14.07
N ASN A 259 0.69 -0.86 -15.15
CA ASN A 259 0.59 -1.98 -16.09
C ASN A 259 1.89 -2.25 -16.87
N SER A 260 2.86 -1.32 -16.84
CA SER A 260 4.20 -1.50 -17.41
C SER A 260 5.23 -1.97 -16.38
N GLY A 261 4.82 -2.11 -15.13
CA GLY A 261 5.68 -2.50 -14.01
C GLY A 261 6.49 -1.34 -13.44
N LEU A 262 6.08 -0.09 -13.68
CA LEU A 262 6.79 1.09 -13.19
C LEU A 262 6.00 1.82 -12.11
N ALA A 263 6.72 2.32 -11.12
CA ALA A 263 6.22 3.28 -10.14
C ALA A 263 7.27 4.39 -9.95
N SER A 264 6.82 5.59 -9.59
CA SER A 264 7.68 6.74 -9.34
C SER A 264 7.24 7.43 -8.06
N LEU A 265 8.21 7.93 -7.30
CA LEU A 265 8.00 8.64 -6.04
C LEU A 265 8.98 9.80 -5.95
N ASN A 266 8.48 10.98 -5.65
CA ASN A 266 9.32 12.12 -5.30
C ASN A 266 9.63 12.05 -3.79
N LEU A 267 10.90 11.85 -3.43
CA LEU A 267 11.32 11.64 -2.05
C LEU A 267 11.15 12.88 -1.17
N LEU A 268 10.99 14.08 -1.73
CA LEU A 268 10.78 15.32 -0.98
C LEU A 268 9.32 15.65 -0.76
N THR A 269 8.44 15.34 -1.75
CA THR A 269 7.05 15.77 -1.71
C THR A 269 6.06 14.65 -1.38
N ASP A 270 6.39 13.40 -1.70
CA ASP A 270 5.46 12.28 -1.57
C ASP A 270 5.66 11.46 -0.29
N LEU A 271 6.72 11.77 0.46
CA LEU A 271 6.96 11.18 1.78
C LEU A 271 6.50 12.14 2.86
N ASP A 272 5.78 11.62 3.83
CA ASP A 272 5.38 12.38 5.03
C ASP A 272 6.57 12.47 6.00
N ILE A 273 7.59 13.28 5.63
CA ILE A 273 8.83 13.41 6.41
C ILE A 273 9.32 14.85 6.45
N ASP A 274 9.76 15.23 7.64
CA ASP A 274 10.51 16.44 7.90
C ASP A 274 12.03 16.17 7.87
N PHE A 275 12.58 15.82 6.72
CA PHE A 275 14.02 15.72 6.54
C PHE A 275 14.54 16.91 5.75
N SER A 276 15.58 17.58 6.28
CA SER A 276 16.37 18.49 5.46
C SER A 276 17.08 17.68 4.35
N TRP A 277 17.39 18.34 3.25
CA TRP A 277 18.08 17.71 2.14
C TRP A 277 19.42 17.07 2.57
N ASP A 278 20.19 17.76 3.43
CA ASP A 278 21.44 17.21 3.98
C ASP A 278 21.26 15.89 4.74
N GLN A 279 20.09 15.72 5.38
CA GLN A 279 19.72 14.47 6.04
C GLN A 279 19.37 13.40 5.01
N LEU A 280 18.62 13.75 3.97
CA LEU A 280 18.25 12.84 2.89
C LEU A 280 19.46 12.31 2.11
N LEU A 281 20.49 13.12 1.88
CA LEU A 281 21.73 12.67 1.24
C LEU A 281 22.41 11.50 1.98
N ASN A 282 22.19 11.37 3.28
CA ASN A 282 22.69 10.26 4.10
C ASN A 282 21.65 9.15 4.30
N ALA A 283 20.50 9.22 3.64
CA ALA A 283 19.42 8.28 3.82
C ALA A 283 19.63 6.99 3.03
N GLN A 284 19.05 5.91 3.59
CA GLN A 284 18.89 4.63 2.94
C GLN A 284 17.44 4.46 2.53
N VAL A 285 17.19 4.30 1.24
CA VAL A 285 15.88 3.94 0.72
C VAL A 285 15.80 2.43 0.59
N SER A 286 14.75 1.84 1.10
CA SER A 286 14.44 0.42 0.95
C SER A 286 13.02 0.22 0.44
N VAL A 287 12.84 -0.77 -0.44
CA VAL A 287 11.55 -1.06 -1.07
C VAL A 287 11.26 -2.55 -0.95
N VAL A 288 10.04 -2.86 -0.52
CA VAL A 288 9.48 -4.21 -0.51
C VAL A 288 8.20 -4.19 -1.34
N GLY A 289 8.12 -5.08 -2.33
CA GLY A 289 6.91 -5.30 -3.11
C GLY A 289 6.03 -6.37 -2.48
N ARG A 290 4.70 -6.24 -2.63
CA ARG A 290 3.74 -7.29 -2.33
C ARG A 290 2.89 -7.54 -3.57
N ASP A 291 2.77 -8.81 -3.96
CA ASP A 291 1.86 -9.21 -5.03
C ASP A 291 0.37 -9.12 -4.60
N PRO A 292 -0.59 -9.35 -5.50
CA PRO A 292 -2.01 -9.34 -5.15
C PRO A 292 -2.41 -10.38 -4.09
N ALA A 293 -1.64 -11.46 -3.93
CA ALA A 293 -1.85 -12.47 -2.89
C ALA A 293 -1.24 -12.07 -1.53
N GLY A 294 -0.43 -11.01 -1.49
CA GLY A 294 0.20 -10.51 -0.27
C GLY A 294 1.60 -11.08 0.01
N ASN A 295 2.19 -11.91 -0.90
CA ASN A 295 3.55 -12.41 -0.71
C ASN A 295 4.56 -11.28 -0.82
N PRO A 296 5.50 -11.13 0.13
CA PRO A 296 6.51 -10.08 0.06
C PRO A 296 7.69 -10.48 -0.83
N SER A 297 8.18 -9.54 -1.63
CA SER A 297 9.48 -9.67 -2.31
C SER A 297 10.65 -9.63 -1.32
N ASN A 298 11.86 -9.92 -1.82
CA ASN A 298 13.06 -9.48 -1.13
C ASN A 298 13.14 -7.94 -1.13
N THR A 299 13.81 -7.38 -0.11
CA THR A 299 14.04 -5.94 -0.01
C THR A 299 15.07 -5.49 -1.04
N ALA A 300 14.73 -4.49 -1.84
CA ALA A 300 15.69 -3.70 -2.61
C ALA A 300 16.13 -2.50 -1.79
N SER A 301 17.37 -2.03 -1.94
CA SER A 301 17.87 -0.85 -1.22
C SER A 301 18.81 -0.04 -2.09
N ILE A 302 18.74 1.30 -1.92
CA ILE A 302 19.66 2.26 -2.55
C ILE A 302 19.95 3.38 -1.55
N GLY A 303 21.20 3.81 -1.46
CA GLY A 303 21.59 5.00 -0.70
C GLY A 303 21.39 6.25 -1.56
N ILE A 304 20.81 7.30 -1.03
CA ILE A 304 20.57 8.53 -1.79
C ILE A 304 21.91 9.17 -2.17
N GLY A 305 22.82 9.37 -1.23
CA GLY A 305 24.11 9.99 -1.47
C GLY A 305 25.10 9.18 -2.34
N THR A 306 24.79 7.93 -2.68
CA THR A 306 25.63 7.14 -3.60
C THR A 306 25.26 7.36 -5.08
N SER A 307 24.19 8.06 -5.35
CA SER A 307 23.65 8.30 -6.70
C SER A 307 23.79 9.76 -7.15
N ILE A 308 24.20 10.65 -6.25
CA ILE A 308 24.22 12.11 -6.48
C ILE A 308 25.56 12.64 -5.99
N GLU A 309 26.37 13.24 -6.88
CA GLU A 309 27.56 13.98 -6.49
C GLU A 309 27.17 15.30 -5.82
N GLN A 310 27.68 15.56 -4.63
CA GLN A 310 27.38 16.82 -3.94
C GLN A 310 28.06 18.01 -4.64
N PRO A 311 27.34 19.14 -4.80
CA PRO A 311 27.91 20.33 -5.40
C PRO A 311 29.10 20.85 -4.55
N VAL A 312 30.06 21.43 -5.26
CA VAL A 312 31.18 22.13 -4.62
C VAL A 312 30.67 23.36 -3.92
N THR A 313 31.08 23.60 -2.67
CA THR A 313 30.83 24.84 -1.94
C THR A 313 32.12 25.54 -1.58
N ILE A 314 32.18 26.85 -1.68
CA ILE A 314 33.35 27.65 -1.31
C ILE A 314 33.09 28.37 0.01
N GLY A 315 33.84 28.00 1.04
CA GLY A 315 33.70 28.57 2.36
C GLY A 315 34.57 29.80 2.63
N ASN A 316 35.77 29.87 2.07
CA ASN A 316 36.68 30.98 2.32
C ASN A 316 37.49 31.31 1.07
N PHE A 317 37.53 32.59 0.74
CA PHE A 317 38.38 33.14 -0.30
C PHE A 317 39.18 34.30 0.25
N GLY A 318 40.51 34.38 -0.06
CA GLY A 318 41.29 35.54 0.36
C GLY A 318 42.76 35.47 0.04
N LEU A 319 43.40 36.64 0.15
CA LEU A 319 44.84 36.82 0.14
C LEU A 319 45.35 36.83 1.57
N ASP A 320 46.07 35.80 1.98
CA ASP A 320 46.73 35.77 3.29
C ASP A 320 48.23 35.95 3.13
N VAL A 321 48.70 37.15 3.41
CA VAL A 321 50.11 37.53 3.46
C VAL A 321 50.61 37.68 4.90
N SER A 322 49.75 37.50 5.89
CA SER A 322 50.04 37.82 7.29
C SER A 322 50.86 36.74 8.01
N LEU A 323 50.72 35.48 7.63
CA LEU A 323 51.30 34.35 8.34
C LEU A 323 52.74 34.03 7.89
N ASN A 324 53.13 34.32 6.64
CA ASN A 324 54.47 34.17 6.13
C ASN A 324 54.69 35.01 4.88
N PRO A 325 55.32 36.18 4.98
CA PRO A 325 55.63 37.07 3.86
C PRO A 325 56.51 36.43 2.78
N LEU A 326 57.19 35.33 3.10
CA LEU A 326 58.03 34.57 2.17
C LEU A 326 57.23 33.45 1.44
N ASN A 327 56.02 33.18 1.88
CA ASN A 327 55.14 32.22 1.25
C ASN A 327 53.67 32.70 1.34
N PRO A 328 53.33 33.74 0.58
CA PRO A 328 51.99 34.29 0.58
C PRO A 328 50.98 33.26 0.04
N ARG A 329 49.78 33.25 0.58
CA ARG A 329 48.68 32.42 0.10
C ARG A 329 47.64 33.31 -0.55
N PHE A 330 47.26 32.98 -1.76
CA PHE A 330 46.13 33.57 -2.45
C PHE A 330 45.31 32.43 -3.05
N GLY A 331 44.11 32.25 -2.59
CA GLY A 331 43.30 31.16 -3.04
C GLY A 331 42.02 31.02 -2.24
N PHE A 332 41.43 29.88 -2.34
CA PHE A 332 40.18 29.54 -1.64
C PHE A 332 40.25 28.14 -1.05
N SER A 333 39.32 27.90 -0.14
CA SER A 333 39.00 26.58 0.38
C SER A 333 37.50 26.34 0.31
N GLY A 334 37.13 25.09 0.14
CA GLY A 334 35.73 24.68 0.01
C GLY A 334 35.52 23.27 0.49
N THR A 335 34.31 22.81 0.33
CA THR A 335 33.91 21.44 0.65
C THR A 335 33.19 20.80 -0.54
N THR A 336 33.30 19.50 -0.65
CA THR A 336 32.59 18.62 -1.55
C THR A 336 32.50 17.25 -0.91
N GLU A 337 32.11 16.21 -1.61
CA GLU A 337 32.12 14.87 -1.06
C GLU A 337 33.51 14.40 -0.58
N PRO A 338 33.56 13.61 0.50
CA PRO A 338 34.84 13.05 0.97
C PRO A 338 35.55 12.23 -0.12
N ASN A 339 36.84 12.55 -0.31
CA ASN A 339 37.73 11.90 -1.27
C ASN A 339 37.39 12.12 -2.75
N SER A 340 36.48 13.03 -3.09
CA SER A 340 36.22 13.41 -4.48
C SER A 340 37.38 14.20 -5.10
N SER A 341 37.39 14.22 -6.42
CA SER A 341 38.41 14.90 -7.22
C SER A 341 37.88 16.21 -7.76
N VAL A 342 38.38 17.36 -7.31
CA VAL A 342 37.95 18.69 -7.76
C VAL A 342 38.79 19.18 -8.92
N VAL A 343 38.18 19.35 -10.07
CA VAL A 343 38.79 19.97 -11.26
C VAL A 343 38.48 21.47 -11.25
N ILE A 344 39.48 22.28 -11.45
CA ILE A 344 39.40 23.74 -11.42
C ILE A 344 39.87 24.32 -12.72
N ARG A 345 39.01 25.07 -13.40
CA ARG A 345 39.34 25.81 -14.60
C ARG A 345 39.49 27.32 -14.28
N VAL A 346 40.63 27.88 -14.65
CA VAL A 346 40.91 29.31 -14.46
C VAL A 346 40.69 30.04 -15.77
N ILE A 347 39.84 31.03 -15.75
CA ILE A 347 39.43 31.79 -16.93
C ILE A 347 39.73 33.26 -16.72
N THR A 348 40.45 33.87 -17.67
CA THR A 348 40.69 35.31 -17.81
C THR A 348 40.53 35.70 -19.26
N PRO A 349 40.47 36.99 -19.64
CA PRO A 349 40.44 37.38 -21.06
C PRO A 349 41.61 36.86 -21.91
N ALA A 350 42.72 36.48 -21.26
CA ALA A 350 43.96 36.02 -21.93
C ALA A 350 44.23 34.52 -21.65
N LEU A 351 43.55 33.87 -20.74
CA LEU A 351 43.87 32.52 -20.24
C LEU A 351 42.60 31.70 -20.02
N ASN A 352 42.64 30.45 -20.47
CA ASN A 352 41.64 29.44 -20.13
C ASN A 352 42.38 28.13 -19.93
N VAL A 353 42.62 27.79 -18.67
CA VAL A 353 43.46 26.64 -18.26
C VAL A 353 42.79 25.83 -17.19
N GLU A 354 42.75 24.54 -17.42
CA GLU A 354 42.33 23.55 -16.43
C GLU A 354 43.51 23.10 -15.58
N LEU A 355 43.39 23.18 -14.28
CA LEU A 355 44.43 22.73 -13.34
C LEU A 355 44.33 21.21 -13.15
N LEU A 356 45.45 20.61 -12.68
CA LEU A 356 45.38 19.21 -12.25
C LEU A 356 44.42 19.06 -11.08
N PRO A 357 43.64 17.96 -11.05
CA PRO A 357 42.63 17.75 -10.01
C PRO A 357 43.22 17.82 -8.60
N ILE A 358 42.42 18.40 -7.70
CA ILE A 358 42.72 18.45 -6.26
C ILE A 358 41.84 17.43 -5.56
N GLN A 359 42.44 16.56 -4.75
CA GLN A 359 41.68 15.62 -3.95
C GLN A 359 41.14 16.28 -2.68
N ALA A 360 39.83 16.16 -2.44
CA ALA A 360 39.22 16.46 -1.17
C ALA A 360 39.71 15.44 -0.10
N ASP A 361 39.80 15.89 1.14
CA ASP A 361 40.18 15.02 2.25
C ASP A 361 39.02 14.10 2.69
N SER A 362 39.26 13.26 3.69
CA SER A 362 38.23 12.36 4.24
C SER A 362 37.05 13.05 4.93
N SER A 363 37.09 14.37 5.03
CA SER A 363 36.00 15.22 5.53
C SER A 363 35.40 16.09 4.40
N GLY A 364 35.78 15.87 3.16
CA GLY A 364 35.35 16.60 2.01
C GLY A 364 36.03 17.97 1.80
N ASN A 365 37.01 18.36 2.62
CA ASN A 365 37.63 19.66 2.48
C ASN A 365 38.70 19.66 1.38
N PHE A 366 38.76 20.73 0.59
CA PHE A 366 39.82 20.97 -0.35
C PHE A 366 40.30 22.44 -0.28
N SER A 367 41.50 22.71 -0.79
CA SER A 367 42.04 24.08 -0.87
C SER A 367 42.94 24.27 -2.07
N LEU A 368 42.86 25.45 -2.68
CA LEU A 368 43.74 25.87 -3.76
C LEU A 368 44.56 27.08 -3.32
N ASN A 369 45.88 27.03 -3.51
CA ASN A 369 46.74 28.20 -3.42
C ASN A 369 47.32 28.56 -4.80
N LEU A 370 46.77 29.59 -5.41
CA LEU A 370 47.14 30.09 -6.75
C LEU A 370 48.60 30.57 -6.82
N LEU A 371 49.21 30.93 -5.69
CA LEU A 371 50.60 31.36 -5.63
C LEU A 371 51.56 30.21 -5.40
N SER A 372 51.08 28.96 -5.35
CA SER A 372 51.99 27.82 -5.26
C SER A 372 52.81 27.65 -6.54
N PRO A 373 54.10 27.30 -6.46
CA PRO A 373 54.96 27.10 -7.64
C PRO A 373 54.38 26.11 -8.66
N THR A 374 53.70 25.08 -8.17
CA THR A 374 53.07 24.05 -9.01
C THR A 374 51.94 24.66 -9.85
N ILE A 375 51.04 25.42 -9.24
CA ILE A 375 49.90 26.05 -9.90
C ILE A 375 50.39 27.15 -10.86
N LEU A 376 51.33 28.00 -10.45
CA LEU A 376 51.93 29.02 -11.31
C LEU A 376 52.52 28.39 -12.57
N THR A 377 53.20 27.26 -12.45
CA THR A 377 53.76 26.52 -13.58
C THR A 377 52.71 26.00 -14.51
N GLN A 378 51.60 25.45 -13.99
CA GLN A 378 50.45 24.97 -14.78
C GLN A 378 49.78 26.12 -15.53
N LEU A 379 49.63 27.29 -14.90
CA LEU A 379 49.06 28.48 -15.51
C LEU A 379 49.99 29.17 -16.50
N GLY A 380 51.30 28.86 -16.48
CA GLY A 380 52.31 29.55 -17.25
C GLY A 380 52.52 31.00 -16.78
N LEU A 381 52.23 31.30 -15.53
CA LEU A 381 52.26 32.62 -14.93
C LEU A 381 53.33 32.69 -13.81
N ASN A 382 53.73 33.92 -13.47
CA ASN A 382 54.51 34.19 -12.27
C ASN A 382 53.69 34.98 -11.25
N ILE A 383 54.20 35.15 -10.02
CA ILE A 383 53.51 35.84 -8.94
C ILE A 383 53.09 37.26 -9.32
N THR A 384 53.96 37.96 -10.06
CA THR A 384 53.67 39.32 -10.50
C THR A 384 52.55 39.42 -11.53
N ASP A 385 52.39 38.37 -12.35
CA ASP A 385 51.29 38.28 -13.30
C ASP A 385 49.94 38.11 -12.57
N ILE A 386 49.89 37.26 -11.56
CA ILE A 386 48.70 37.08 -10.72
C ILE A 386 48.31 38.40 -9.98
N LEU A 387 49.30 39.08 -9.39
CA LEU A 387 49.07 40.32 -8.64
C LEU A 387 48.74 41.51 -9.57
N ASN A 388 49.11 41.46 -10.83
CA ASN A 388 48.84 42.51 -11.84
C ASN A 388 47.60 42.18 -12.72
N LEU A 389 46.84 41.18 -12.43
CA LEU A 389 45.59 40.87 -13.10
C LEU A 389 44.59 41.98 -12.86
N GLY A 390 44.69 43.05 -13.69
CA GLY A 390 43.77 44.18 -13.70
C GLY A 390 42.42 43.83 -14.38
N SER A 391 42.10 42.57 -14.53
CA SER A 391 40.93 42.04 -15.19
C SER A 391 40.23 40.98 -14.33
N GLN A 392 38.96 40.75 -14.59
CA GLN A 392 38.19 39.69 -13.96
C GLN A 392 38.87 38.32 -14.08
N ILE A 393 38.89 37.56 -13.00
CA ILE A 393 39.30 36.17 -12.99
C ILE A 393 38.07 35.36 -12.62
N SER A 394 37.74 34.37 -13.43
CA SER A 394 36.71 33.41 -13.15
C SER A 394 37.32 32.05 -12.89
N PHE A 395 36.76 31.33 -11.94
CA PHE A 395 37.04 29.94 -11.64
C PHE A 395 35.78 29.14 -11.90
N ASN A 396 35.93 28.00 -12.53
CA ASN A 396 34.87 27.04 -12.66
C ASN A 396 35.35 25.73 -12.03
N LEU A 397 34.58 25.20 -11.07
CA LEU A 397 34.89 24.05 -10.28
C LEU A 397 33.87 22.95 -10.53
N VAL A 398 34.36 21.74 -10.77
CA VAL A 398 33.52 20.54 -10.86
C VAL A 398 34.16 19.48 -9.98
N SER A 399 33.37 18.84 -9.16
CA SER A 399 33.79 17.69 -8.35
C SER A 399 33.41 16.40 -9.06
N THR A 400 34.25 15.38 -8.96
CA THR A 400 33.97 14.03 -9.50
C THR A 400 34.13 13.03 -8.35
N ASP A 401 33.11 12.24 -8.09
CA ASP A 401 33.13 11.21 -7.04
C ASP A 401 33.99 9.99 -7.44
N SER A 402 34.09 9.02 -6.53
CA SER A 402 34.83 7.76 -6.78
C SER A 402 34.15 6.86 -7.83
N ASN A 403 32.88 7.11 -8.19
CA ASN A 403 32.12 6.37 -9.19
C ASN A 403 32.21 7.03 -10.58
N GLY A 404 32.75 8.25 -10.65
CA GLY A 404 32.89 9.02 -11.87
C GLY A 404 31.72 9.93 -12.17
N ASN A 405 30.85 10.23 -11.19
CA ASN A 405 29.78 11.20 -11.32
C ASN A 405 30.35 12.61 -11.13
N ASP A 406 29.95 13.53 -12.00
CA ASP A 406 30.35 14.94 -11.88
C ASP A 406 29.27 15.74 -11.17
N SER A 407 29.67 16.70 -10.33
CA SER A 407 28.79 17.69 -9.74
C SER A 407 28.41 18.76 -10.76
N ALA A 408 27.35 19.54 -10.43
CA ALA A 408 27.12 20.82 -11.08
C ALA A 408 28.37 21.73 -11.06
N ALA A 409 28.51 22.55 -12.07
CA ALA A 409 29.66 23.46 -12.18
C ALA A 409 29.45 24.70 -11.29
N TYR A 410 30.35 24.90 -10.33
CA TYR A 410 30.36 26.06 -9.45
C TYR A 410 31.31 27.14 -9.96
N GLY A 411 30.77 28.27 -10.40
CA GLY A 411 31.53 29.39 -10.98
C GLY A 411 31.73 30.53 -10.00
N ILE A 412 32.96 31.05 -9.89
CA ILE A 412 33.29 32.25 -9.11
C ILE A 412 33.93 33.28 -10.01
N THR A 413 33.39 34.50 -10.05
CA THR A 413 34.00 35.62 -10.74
C THR A 413 34.53 36.63 -9.71
N LEU A 414 35.81 36.96 -9.82
CA LEU A 414 36.49 37.92 -8.96
C LEU A 414 36.65 39.25 -9.70
N THR A 415 36.37 40.35 -9.00
CA THR A 415 36.56 41.70 -9.50
C THR A 415 37.62 42.42 -8.72
N PRO A 416 38.58 43.07 -9.38
CA PRO A 416 39.59 43.89 -8.68
C PRO A 416 38.96 45.09 -7.96
N ASN A 417 39.38 45.27 -6.71
CA ASN A 417 39.02 46.45 -5.89
C ASN A 417 40.29 47.02 -5.24
N GLY A 418 41.04 47.77 -5.97
CA GLY A 418 42.36 48.29 -5.54
C GLY A 418 43.38 47.15 -5.36
N LEU A 419 43.84 46.92 -4.12
CA LEU A 419 44.72 45.83 -3.74
C LEU A 419 43.98 44.58 -3.23
N SER A 420 42.64 44.57 -3.26
CA SER A 420 41.81 43.45 -2.86
C SER A 420 41.00 42.93 -4.08
N LEU A 421 40.54 41.70 -3.94
CA LEU A 421 39.59 41.09 -4.87
C LEU A 421 38.29 40.83 -4.13
N ASN A 422 37.21 41.25 -4.71
CA ASN A 422 35.87 40.95 -4.19
C ASN A 422 35.25 39.83 -5.02
N ILE A 423 34.44 39.01 -4.38
CA ILE A 423 33.54 38.09 -5.08
C ILE A 423 32.53 38.99 -5.78
N GLY A 424 32.51 38.94 -7.12
CA GLY A 424 31.61 39.75 -7.93
C GLY A 424 30.32 39.00 -8.26
N GLN A 425 30.44 37.73 -8.58
CA GLN A 425 29.31 36.88 -8.94
C GLN A 425 29.69 35.43 -8.67
N ILE A 426 28.72 34.65 -8.23
CA ILE A 426 28.79 33.21 -8.09
C ILE A 426 27.74 32.63 -9.01
N ASP A 427 28.13 31.71 -9.90
CA ASP A 427 27.24 31.02 -10.82
C ASP A 427 27.28 29.53 -10.51
N VAL A 428 26.11 28.93 -10.30
CA VAL A 428 25.94 27.49 -10.14
C VAL A 428 25.17 27.01 -11.38
N ASN A 429 25.78 26.18 -12.19
CA ASN A 429 25.21 25.77 -13.45
C ASN A 429 25.07 24.25 -13.52
N GLY A 430 23.86 23.78 -13.76
CA GLY A 430 23.53 22.43 -14.16
C GLY A 430 23.93 22.13 -15.59
N THR A 431 23.53 20.97 -16.04
CA THR A 431 23.82 20.39 -17.35
C THR A 431 22.57 20.37 -18.25
N SER A 432 22.47 19.40 -19.14
CA SER A 432 21.25 19.10 -19.90
C SER A 432 20.54 17.83 -19.38
N GLY A 433 20.81 17.38 -18.20
CA GLY A 433 20.19 16.25 -17.52
C GLY A 433 19.73 16.68 -16.13
N ASP A 434 19.12 15.77 -15.39
CA ASP A 434 18.63 16.03 -14.05
C ASP A 434 19.82 16.29 -13.10
N ASP A 435 19.88 17.49 -12.53
CA ASP A 435 20.97 17.96 -11.70
C ASP A 435 20.54 18.21 -10.24
N VAL A 436 21.51 18.19 -9.33
CA VAL A 436 21.34 18.64 -7.95
C VAL A 436 22.23 19.85 -7.71
N LEU A 437 21.60 20.99 -7.42
CA LEU A 437 22.21 22.29 -7.29
C LEU A 437 21.96 22.85 -5.90
N SER A 438 22.94 23.56 -5.33
CA SER A 438 22.79 24.18 -4.00
C SER A 438 23.24 25.63 -4.04
N GLY A 439 22.42 26.50 -3.50
CA GLY A 439 22.89 27.80 -3.01
C GLY A 439 23.79 27.63 -1.79
N ALA A 440 24.46 28.70 -1.39
CA ALA A 440 25.31 28.75 -0.20
C ALA A 440 24.78 29.81 0.77
N ASN A 441 24.68 29.47 2.04
CA ASN A 441 24.19 30.39 3.06
C ASN A 441 25.04 31.68 3.12
N GLY A 442 24.40 32.83 2.87
CA GLY A 442 24.98 34.16 3.00
C GLY A 442 25.77 34.68 1.80
N SER A 443 25.68 34.01 0.68
CA SER A 443 26.15 34.50 -0.64
C SER A 443 24.94 34.81 -1.52
N SER A 444 25.19 35.50 -2.64
CA SER A 444 24.16 35.75 -3.68
C SER A 444 24.59 34.99 -4.92
N GLU A 445 23.88 33.92 -5.26
CA GLU A 445 24.18 33.05 -6.38
C GLU A 445 23.23 33.30 -7.55
N HIS A 446 23.79 33.08 -8.76
CA HIS A 446 23.00 32.84 -9.95
C HIS A 446 22.97 31.33 -10.19
N ILE A 447 21.81 30.72 -9.98
CA ILE A 447 21.61 29.29 -10.11
C ILE A 447 20.82 29.04 -11.40
N ASN A 448 21.36 28.21 -12.28
CA ASN A 448 20.75 27.84 -13.54
C ASN A 448 20.70 26.31 -13.64
N GLY A 449 19.51 25.71 -13.61
CA GLY A 449 19.31 24.27 -13.71
C GLY A 449 19.71 23.73 -15.09
N GLY A 450 19.10 24.24 -16.12
CA GLY A 450 19.38 23.82 -17.51
C GLY A 450 18.20 23.10 -18.15
N ASP A 451 18.47 21.98 -18.80
CA ASP A 451 17.42 21.02 -19.19
C ASP A 451 17.44 19.87 -18.17
N GLY A 452 16.31 19.21 -17.95
CA GLY A 452 16.19 18.11 -17.00
C GLY A 452 15.26 18.44 -15.83
N SER A 453 14.97 17.47 -14.98
CA SER A 453 14.19 17.70 -13.76
C SER A 453 15.15 17.94 -12.62
N ASP A 454 15.39 19.22 -12.32
CA ASP A 454 16.46 19.64 -11.43
C ASP A 454 15.97 19.80 -9.98
N LEU A 455 16.86 19.53 -9.03
CA LEU A 455 16.67 19.81 -7.64
C LEU A 455 17.58 20.95 -7.20
N ILE A 456 16.98 22.08 -6.87
CA ILE A 456 17.68 23.29 -6.43
C ILE A 456 17.33 23.55 -4.98
N PHE A 457 18.30 23.54 -4.07
CA PHE A 457 18.06 23.70 -2.65
C PHE A 457 18.95 24.76 -2.01
N ASN A 458 18.67 25.12 -0.73
CA ASN A 458 19.33 26.19 -0.01
C ASN A 458 19.21 27.57 -0.69
N VAL A 459 18.15 27.80 -1.46
CA VAL A 459 17.90 29.11 -2.06
C VAL A 459 17.53 30.10 -0.98
N GLY A 460 18.21 31.23 -0.92
CA GLY A 460 18.04 32.23 0.13
C GLY A 460 18.42 33.63 -0.27
N THR A 461 18.99 34.37 0.68
CA THR A 461 19.28 35.81 0.60
C THR A 461 20.07 36.19 -0.65
N GLY A 462 19.42 36.90 -1.57
CA GLY A 462 20.06 37.51 -2.73
C GLY A 462 20.23 36.58 -3.93
N ASP A 463 19.70 35.35 -3.86
CA ASP A 463 19.81 34.38 -4.95
C ASP A 463 18.90 34.70 -6.13
N HIS A 464 19.36 34.34 -7.31
CA HIS A 464 18.63 34.42 -8.55
C HIS A 464 18.61 33.02 -9.18
N VAL A 465 17.43 32.43 -9.33
CA VAL A 465 17.23 31.08 -9.83
C VAL A 465 16.52 31.10 -11.17
N VAL A 466 17.06 30.33 -12.13
CA VAL A 466 16.40 29.94 -13.37
C VAL A 466 16.49 28.41 -13.43
N ALA A 467 15.40 27.71 -13.14
CA ALA A 467 15.45 26.24 -13.10
C ALA A 467 15.55 25.65 -14.50
N GLY A 468 14.69 26.07 -15.44
CA GLY A 468 14.96 25.76 -16.86
C GLY A 468 13.88 24.99 -17.57
N ASN A 469 14.23 23.89 -18.25
CA ASN A 469 13.26 23.02 -18.89
C ASN A 469 13.16 21.71 -18.11
N GLY A 470 11.98 21.32 -17.71
CA GLY A 470 11.74 20.05 -17.02
C GLY A 470 10.81 20.25 -15.84
N ASN A 471 10.70 19.26 -14.96
CA ASN A 471 9.87 19.39 -13.77
C ASN A 471 10.77 19.62 -12.56
N ASP A 472 10.99 20.88 -12.23
CA ASP A 472 11.99 21.29 -11.28
C ASP A 472 11.45 21.41 -9.86
N THR A 473 12.30 21.15 -8.88
CA THR A 473 11.98 21.34 -7.46
C THR A 473 12.95 22.32 -6.82
N ILE A 474 12.42 23.45 -6.32
CA ILE A 474 13.21 24.55 -5.79
C ILE A 474 12.86 24.75 -4.31
N GLN A 475 13.82 24.51 -3.40
CA GLN A 475 13.61 24.70 -1.98
C GLN A 475 14.21 26.02 -1.50
N ILE A 476 13.37 26.87 -0.90
CA ILE A 476 13.82 28.13 -0.27
C ILE A 476 14.03 27.94 1.23
N THR A 477 15.09 28.58 1.75
CA THR A 477 15.42 28.65 3.18
C THR A 477 15.29 30.05 3.75
N ALA A 478 15.08 31.06 2.88
CA ALA A 478 14.80 32.45 3.24
C ALA A 478 13.93 33.10 2.16
N THR A 479 13.31 34.23 2.47
CA THR A 479 12.35 34.90 1.57
C THR A 479 12.92 36.19 0.92
N ASP A 480 14.18 36.48 1.10
CA ASP A 480 14.87 37.67 0.57
C ASP A 480 15.77 37.34 -0.64
N PHE A 481 15.38 36.29 -1.43
CA PHE A 481 15.93 36.01 -2.75
C PHE A 481 15.56 37.11 -3.76
N VAL A 482 16.29 37.19 -4.88
CA VAL A 482 16.04 38.19 -5.93
C VAL A 482 14.91 37.73 -6.85
N SER A 483 14.99 36.50 -7.38
CA SER A 483 13.95 35.93 -8.24
C SER A 483 14.10 34.42 -8.37
N ILE A 484 12.98 33.75 -8.60
CA ILE A 484 12.89 32.33 -8.91
C ILE A 484 11.99 32.17 -10.13
N ASP A 485 12.54 31.58 -11.19
CA ASP A 485 11.86 31.21 -12.43
C ASP A 485 11.90 29.69 -12.59
N GLY A 486 10.75 29.02 -12.48
CA GLY A 486 10.64 27.57 -12.69
C GLY A 486 10.96 27.18 -14.12
N GLY A 487 10.47 27.96 -15.09
CA GLY A 487 10.78 27.76 -16.51
C GLY A 487 9.69 27.01 -17.25
N ALA A 488 10.04 25.92 -17.91
CA ALA A 488 9.09 25.17 -18.70
C ALA A 488 8.89 23.76 -18.14
N GLY A 489 7.68 23.44 -17.69
CA GLY A 489 7.38 22.14 -17.12
C GLY A 489 6.32 22.18 -16.04
N PHE A 490 6.43 21.30 -15.09
CA PHE A 490 5.64 21.33 -13.86
C PHE A 490 6.59 21.58 -12.67
N ASP A 491 6.66 22.84 -12.24
CA ASP A 491 7.68 23.27 -11.29
C ASP A 491 7.12 23.47 -9.90
N THR A 492 7.90 23.06 -8.91
CA THR A 492 7.48 23.07 -7.49
C THR A 492 8.41 23.96 -6.67
N LEU A 493 7.83 24.94 -6.00
CA LEU A 493 8.51 25.69 -4.93
C LEU A 493 8.22 25.02 -3.58
N VAL A 494 9.26 24.66 -2.84
CA VAL A 494 9.16 24.05 -1.51
C VAL A 494 9.62 25.04 -0.46
N LEU A 495 8.81 25.32 0.56
CA LEU A 495 9.19 26.11 1.71
C LEU A 495 9.92 25.20 2.72
N ALA A 496 11.11 25.61 3.20
CA ALA A 496 11.71 24.91 4.32
C ALA A 496 10.84 25.08 5.58
N ASN A 497 10.93 24.14 6.52
CA ASN A 497 10.12 24.09 7.73
C ASN A 497 10.06 25.44 8.47
N GLY A 498 8.85 25.97 8.65
CA GLY A 498 8.59 27.22 9.36
C GLY A 498 8.93 28.48 8.59
N ILE A 499 9.05 28.42 7.26
CA ILE A 499 9.21 29.61 6.40
C ILE A 499 7.85 30.24 6.13
N ASP A 500 7.69 31.51 6.50
CA ASP A 500 6.51 32.32 6.18
C ASP A 500 6.78 33.12 4.90
N LEU A 501 6.01 32.85 3.83
CA LEU A 501 6.11 33.55 2.56
C LEU A 501 4.89 34.47 2.36
N ASP A 502 5.10 35.78 2.57
CA ASP A 502 4.14 36.81 2.17
C ASP A 502 4.60 37.40 0.83
N TYR A 503 3.92 37.02 -0.24
CA TYR A 503 4.31 37.45 -1.59
C TYR A 503 4.19 38.98 -1.77
N ASN A 504 3.32 39.67 -1.05
CA ASN A 504 3.28 41.15 -1.04
C ASN A 504 4.58 41.76 -0.51
N ALA A 505 5.26 41.08 0.41
CA ALA A 505 6.53 41.56 0.97
C ALA A 505 7.72 41.23 0.02
N VAL A 506 7.67 40.14 -0.67
CA VAL A 506 8.73 39.72 -1.63
C VAL A 506 8.68 40.52 -2.92
N GLY A 507 7.51 40.82 -3.43
CA GLY A 507 7.28 41.66 -4.59
C GLY A 507 6.82 40.91 -5.85
N VAL A 508 5.91 41.51 -6.59
CA VAL A 508 5.33 40.91 -7.81
C VAL A 508 6.42 40.71 -8.87
N GLY A 509 6.50 39.51 -9.44
CA GLY A 509 7.44 39.12 -10.49
C GLY A 509 8.77 38.54 -9.96
N THR A 510 8.87 38.31 -8.65
CA THR A 510 10.01 37.58 -8.08
C THR A 510 9.85 36.05 -8.19
N LEU A 511 8.63 35.56 -8.32
CA LEU A 511 8.30 34.16 -8.63
C LEU A 511 7.58 34.11 -9.96
N SER A 512 7.95 33.15 -10.82
CA SER A 512 7.32 32.93 -12.12
C SER A 512 7.41 31.46 -12.56
N ASN A 513 6.47 31.04 -13.39
CA ASN A 513 6.43 29.72 -13.99
C ASN A 513 6.51 28.59 -12.92
N LEU A 514 5.58 28.61 -11.96
CA LEU A 514 5.47 27.61 -10.91
C LEU A 514 4.03 27.07 -10.89
N GLU A 515 3.87 25.76 -10.88
CA GLU A 515 2.56 25.09 -10.88
C GLU A 515 2.18 24.58 -9.49
N ARG A 516 3.18 24.46 -8.59
CA ARG A 516 2.93 24.04 -7.20
C ARG A 516 3.76 24.87 -6.21
N ILE A 517 3.14 25.14 -5.08
CA ILE A 517 3.84 25.55 -3.86
C ILE A 517 3.56 24.52 -2.78
N ASP A 518 4.60 23.87 -2.29
CA ASP A 518 4.59 22.96 -1.16
C ASP A 518 5.01 23.74 0.10
N LEU A 519 4.14 23.78 1.10
CA LEU A 519 4.38 24.54 2.34
C LEU A 519 5.43 23.87 3.24
N GLY A 520 6.02 22.78 2.75
CA GLY A 520 7.02 22.00 3.45
C GLY A 520 6.40 21.05 4.47
N LYS A 521 7.28 20.36 5.18
CA LYS A 521 6.90 19.41 6.22
C LYS A 521 7.66 19.70 7.49
N GLY A 522 7.01 19.47 8.64
CA GLY A 522 7.64 19.59 9.93
C GLY A 522 6.79 20.18 11.04
N ASP A 523 7.38 20.17 12.25
CA ASP A 523 6.70 20.62 13.49
C ASP A 523 6.37 22.12 13.51
N SER A 524 7.06 22.93 12.68
CA SER A 524 6.85 24.39 12.58
C SER A 524 6.05 24.68 11.32
N GLY A 525 4.75 24.93 11.46
CA GLY A 525 3.91 25.24 10.30
C GLY A 525 4.37 26.49 9.55
N SER A 526 4.27 26.46 8.23
CA SER A 526 4.56 27.57 7.32
C SER A 526 3.30 28.39 7.03
N VAL A 527 3.46 29.68 6.75
CA VAL A 527 2.35 30.55 6.35
C VAL A 527 2.60 31.09 4.94
N LEU A 528 1.70 30.80 4.02
CA LEU A 528 1.69 31.36 2.67
C LEU A 528 0.57 32.39 2.54
N THR A 529 0.90 33.59 2.07
CA THR A 529 -0.08 34.65 1.81
C THR A 529 -0.02 35.09 0.36
N LEU A 530 -1.15 34.96 -0.36
CA LEU A 530 -1.28 35.27 -1.79
C LEU A 530 -2.53 36.11 -2.08
N THR A 531 -2.45 36.92 -3.12
CA THR A 531 -3.59 37.56 -3.78
C THR A 531 -3.84 36.92 -5.14
N ALA A 532 -5.02 37.12 -5.74
CA ALA A 532 -5.36 36.58 -7.05
C ALA A 532 -4.42 37.07 -8.17
N ALA A 533 -3.95 38.31 -8.09
CA ALA A 533 -3.01 38.88 -9.06
C ALA A 533 -1.61 38.26 -8.94
N GLU A 534 -1.24 37.79 -7.78
CA GLU A 534 0.03 37.12 -7.54
C GLU A 534 0.00 35.68 -8.05
N VAL A 535 -1.11 34.97 -7.85
CA VAL A 535 -1.29 33.64 -8.46
C VAL A 535 -1.21 33.72 -9.99
N ASP A 536 -1.85 34.72 -10.59
CA ASP A 536 -1.77 34.98 -12.05
C ASP A 536 -0.33 35.31 -12.53
N ALA A 537 0.49 35.91 -11.67
CA ALA A 537 1.87 36.25 -11.96
C ALA A 537 2.86 35.09 -11.74
N ILE A 538 2.55 34.18 -10.81
CA ILE A 538 3.38 33.01 -10.49
C ILE A 538 3.20 31.90 -11.52
N THR A 539 1.95 31.64 -11.92
CA THR A 539 1.61 30.52 -12.79
C THR A 539 1.80 30.84 -14.26
N ASP A 540 1.88 29.81 -15.05
CA ASP A 540 1.88 29.87 -16.52
C ASP A 540 0.49 30.28 -17.08
N ALA A 541 0.32 30.10 -18.41
CA ALA A 541 -0.93 30.42 -19.10
C ALA A 541 -2.17 29.62 -18.63
N ASN A 542 -2.00 28.58 -17.81
CA ASN A 542 -3.11 27.76 -17.29
C ASN A 542 -3.75 28.40 -16.04
N ASN A 543 -3.09 29.37 -15.41
CA ASN A 543 -3.56 30.10 -14.24
C ASN A 543 -4.09 29.18 -13.12
N THR A 544 -3.40 28.04 -12.90
CA THR A 544 -3.76 27.05 -11.89
C THR A 544 -2.58 26.79 -10.99
N LEU A 545 -2.73 27.03 -9.70
CA LEU A 545 -1.70 26.77 -8.70
C LEU A 545 -2.15 25.65 -7.76
N GLN A 546 -1.31 24.66 -7.58
CA GLN A 546 -1.49 23.60 -6.58
C GLN A 546 -0.81 24.02 -5.27
N ILE A 547 -1.48 23.81 -4.15
CA ILE A 547 -0.94 24.03 -2.81
C ILE A 547 -1.00 22.71 -2.05
N THR A 548 0.15 22.26 -1.59
CA THR A 548 0.30 21.09 -0.71
C THR A 548 0.91 21.49 0.62
N GLY A 549 0.72 20.71 1.67
CA GLY A 549 1.27 21.01 2.99
C GLY A 549 0.67 20.14 4.09
N GLU A 550 0.90 20.51 5.35
CA GLU A 550 0.45 19.78 6.53
C GLU A 550 -0.62 20.52 7.34
N ASN A 551 -1.19 19.84 8.34
CA ASN A 551 -2.28 20.38 9.19
C ASN A 551 -1.89 21.61 10.03
N ASN A 552 -0.61 21.88 10.21
CA ASN A 552 -0.06 23.04 10.90
C ASN A 552 0.23 24.23 9.98
N ASP A 553 0.15 24.02 8.65
CA ASP A 553 0.36 25.09 7.67
C ASP A 553 -0.88 25.93 7.45
N THR A 554 -0.66 27.19 7.08
CA THR A 554 -1.74 28.15 6.84
C THR A 554 -1.59 28.80 5.46
N LEU A 555 -2.66 28.77 4.69
CA LEU A 555 -2.79 29.49 3.43
C LEU A 555 -3.77 30.67 3.58
N ASN A 556 -3.27 31.89 3.46
CA ASN A 556 -4.07 33.11 3.46
C ASN A 556 -4.37 33.55 2.02
N VAL A 557 -5.61 33.40 1.58
CA VAL A 557 -6.09 33.72 0.21
C VAL A 557 -7.41 34.48 0.28
N VAL A 558 -7.37 35.65 0.89
CA VAL A 558 -8.57 36.45 1.15
C VAL A 558 -9.31 36.81 -0.13
N GLY A 559 -10.54 36.31 -0.25
CA GLY A 559 -11.39 36.46 -1.43
C GLY A 559 -11.42 35.23 -2.36
N ALA A 560 -10.71 34.16 -2.03
CA ALA A 560 -10.89 32.87 -2.71
C ALA A 560 -12.23 32.24 -2.33
N VAL A 561 -12.86 31.52 -3.24
CA VAL A 561 -14.16 30.90 -3.04
C VAL A 561 -14.07 29.39 -3.28
N ASN A 562 -14.32 28.60 -2.25
CA ASN A 562 -14.43 27.14 -2.39
C ASN A 562 -15.63 26.79 -3.29
N THR A 563 -15.39 26.05 -4.35
CA THR A 563 -16.44 25.64 -5.31
C THR A 563 -17.29 24.48 -4.79
N GLY A 564 -16.87 23.80 -3.74
CA GLY A 564 -17.47 22.58 -3.21
C GLY A 564 -17.22 21.36 -4.08
N THR A 565 -16.25 21.42 -4.99
CA THR A 565 -15.81 20.29 -5.82
C THR A 565 -14.39 19.90 -5.48
N THR A 566 -14.04 18.63 -5.72
CA THR A 566 -12.69 18.12 -5.54
C THR A 566 -12.12 17.62 -6.86
N GLN A 567 -10.79 17.56 -6.96
CA GLN A 567 -10.05 17.00 -8.08
C GLN A 567 -8.99 16.03 -7.57
N LEU A 568 -8.93 14.83 -8.17
CA LEU A 568 -7.90 13.84 -7.87
C LEU A 568 -6.75 13.96 -8.91
N ILE A 569 -5.53 14.22 -8.44
CA ILE A 569 -4.34 14.33 -9.28
C ILE A 569 -3.24 13.51 -8.63
N ASN A 570 -2.70 12.54 -9.34
CA ASN A 570 -1.60 11.66 -8.89
C ASN A 570 -1.81 11.03 -7.49
N GLY A 571 -3.07 10.70 -7.16
CA GLY A 571 -3.42 10.10 -5.86
C GLY A 571 -3.74 11.10 -4.75
N ILE A 572 -3.48 12.39 -4.94
CA ILE A 572 -3.79 13.47 -3.98
C ILE A 572 -5.14 14.07 -4.36
N THR A 573 -6.02 14.23 -3.36
CA THR A 573 -7.31 14.91 -3.54
C THR A 573 -7.15 16.39 -3.20
N TYR A 574 -7.60 17.25 -4.10
CA TYR A 574 -7.55 18.69 -3.94
C TYR A 574 -8.95 19.28 -3.87
N ASP A 575 -9.18 20.17 -2.94
CA ASP A 575 -10.31 21.09 -2.95
C ASP A 575 -10.11 22.18 -4.01
N VAL A 576 -11.15 22.45 -4.81
CA VAL A 576 -11.08 23.44 -5.89
C VAL A 576 -11.60 24.78 -5.42
N TYR A 577 -10.76 25.82 -5.48
CA TYR A 577 -11.12 27.21 -5.21
C TYR A 577 -11.02 28.07 -6.47
N THR A 578 -11.93 29.01 -6.64
CA THR A 578 -11.78 30.11 -7.60
C THR A 578 -11.22 31.33 -6.89
N PHE A 579 -10.20 31.97 -7.48
CA PHE A 579 -9.54 33.12 -6.91
C PHE A 579 -9.30 34.18 -8.02
N GLY A 580 -10.23 35.12 -8.17
CA GLY A 580 -10.26 36.04 -9.32
C GLY A 580 -10.47 35.29 -10.64
N SER A 581 -9.49 35.37 -11.56
CA SER A 581 -9.45 34.62 -12.82
C SER A 581 -8.67 33.31 -12.73
N THR A 582 -8.12 32.98 -11.56
CA THR A 582 -7.24 31.85 -11.35
C THR A 582 -7.95 30.70 -10.60
N THR A 583 -7.38 29.52 -10.65
CA THR A 583 -7.81 28.34 -9.90
C THR A 583 -6.74 27.96 -8.88
N LEU A 584 -7.17 27.74 -7.63
CA LEU A 584 -6.33 27.11 -6.62
C LEU A 584 -6.82 25.68 -6.39
N LEU A 585 -5.89 24.76 -6.40
CA LEU A 585 -6.10 23.36 -6.01
C LEU A 585 -5.38 23.15 -4.68
N ILE A 586 -6.14 23.07 -3.59
CA ILE A 586 -5.60 22.98 -2.23
C ILE A 586 -5.79 21.57 -1.74
N GLU A 587 -4.74 20.94 -1.26
CA GLU A 587 -4.77 19.57 -0.75
C GLU A 587 -5.81 19.41 0.35
N ASP A 588 -6.72 18.43 0.19
CA ASP A 588 -7.88 18.22 1.05
C ASP A 588 -7.44 17.78 2.47
N ASN A 589 -7.99 18.47 3.48
CA ASN A 589 -7.80 18.21 4.91
C ASN A 589 -6.36 18.32 5.44
N THR A 590 -5.42 18.91 4.71
CA THR A 590 -4.04 19.08 5.16
C THR A 590 -3.70 20.54 5.49
N VAL A 591 -4.08 21.50 4.67
CA VAL A 591 -3.73 22.91 4.86
C VAL A 591 -4.89 23.69 5.50
N GLN A 592 -4.58 24.58 6.46
CA GLN A 592 -5.56 25.51 7.04
C GLN A 592 -5.79 26.70 6.10
N VAL A 593 -6.98 26.82 5.50
CA VAL A 593 -7.29 27.86 4.52
C VAL A 593 -8.02 29.02 5.17
N VAL A 594 -7.49 30.24 5.02
CA VAL A 594 -8.11 31.50 5.42
C VAL A 594 -8.53 32.28 4.16
N VAL A 595 -9.85 32.39 3.92
CA VAL A 595 -10.46 33.03 2.75
C VAL A 595 -11.08 34.37 3.06
#